data_6c526e02834e495d13c41493298c686f
#
_entry.id   6c526e02834e495d13c41493298c686f
#
_cell.length_a   1.000
_cell.length_b   1.000
_cell.length_c   1.000
_cell.angle_alpha   90.00
_cell.angle_beta   90.00
_cell.angle_gamma   90.00
#
_symmetry.space_group_name_H-M   'P 1'
#
loop_
_entity.id
_entity.type
_entity.pdbx_description
1 polymer ?
#
loop_
_entity_poly.entity_id
_entity_poly.type
_entity_poly.pdbx_seq_one_letter_code
_entity_poly.pdbx_strand_id
1 'polypeptide(L)'
;MGSCFFIGHRETPDRVYPTLLETIERHITEYGVSEFVVGRYGNFDRLVIRALSQAKRAHPDITLMLMTPYYPVNRKVDLPEAFDALFYPPDMETVPKRLAIVRANRYMVERSDFLIAYVRHPASNARELLEYAGTGKRKGKIHITNLAEEQISLPKKTDDVI
;
A
#
# COMPACT_ATOMS: atom_id res chain seq x y z
N MET A 1 8.69 -15.54 0.31
CA MET A 1 8.99 -14.44 -0.60
C MET A 1 7.71 -13.96 -1.25
N GLY A 2 7.17 -12.92 -0.75
CA GLY A 2 5.94 -12.38 -1.29
C GLY A 2 6.10 -10.92 -1.62
N SER A 3 5.09 -10.39 -2.31
CA SER A 3 5.01 -8.97 -2.61
C SER A 3 3.81 -8.34 -1.93
N CYS A 4 3.97 -7.10 -1.51
CA CYS A 4 2.95 -6.36 -0.78
C CYS A 4 2.70 -5.01 -1.45
N PHE A 5 1.43 -4.67 -1.62
CA PHE A 5 1.01 -3.37 -2.11
C PHE A 5 0.23 -2.64 -1.01
N PHE A 6 0.02 -1.34 -1.19
CA PHE A 6 -0.60 -0.48 -0.19
C PHE A 6 -1.68 0.39 -0.82
N ILE A 7 -2.83 0.51 -0.16
CA ILE A 7 -3.88 1.46 -0.57
C ILE A 7 -4.47 2.14 0.65
N GLY A 8 -4.74 3.42 0.55
CA GLY A 8 -5.32 4.18 1.64
C GLY A 8 -5.80 5.55 1.20
N HIS A 9 -6.40 6.26 2.14
CA HIS A 9 -6.97 7.58 1.86
C HIS A 9 -5.90 8.65 1.79
N ARG A 10 -6.16 9.66 0.95
CA ARG A 10 -5.31 10.85 0.90
C ARG A 10 -5.22 11.56 2.23
N GLU A 11 -6.27 11.47 3.03
CA GLU A 11 -6.39 12.14 4.30
C GLU A 11 -6.18 11.21 5.50
N THR A 12 -5.44 10.15 5.29
CA THR A 12 -5.11 9.23 6.38
C THR A 12 -4.40 9.98 7.49
N PRO A 13 -4.88 9.86 8.75
CA PRO A 13 -4.25 10.59 9.85
C PRO A 13 -2.87 10.04 10.19
N ASP A 14 -1.98 10.93 10.60
CA ASP A 14 -0.60 10.54 10.92
C ASP A 14 -0.50 9.55 12.08
N ARG A 15 -1.50 9.51 12.94
CA ARG A 15 -1.51 8.57 14.07
C ARG A 15 -1.54 7.10 13.65
N VAL A 16 -1.80 6.85 12.38
CA VAL A 16 -1.78 5.48 11.83
C VAL A 16 -0.34 4.93 11.74
N TYR A 17 0.64 5.82 11.76
CA TYR A 17 2.03 5.45 11.50
C TYR A 17 2.56 4.30 12.38
N PRO A 18 2.42 4.33 13.70
CA PRO A 18 2.97 3.24 14.52
C PRO A 18 2.38 1.88 14.17
N THR A 19 1.06 1.81 13.97
CA THR A 19 0.40 0.56 13.59
C THR A 19 0.84 0.10 12.21
N LEU A 20 1.01 1.04 11.28
CA LEU A 20 1.48 0.73 9.95
C LEU A 20 2.90 0.15 9.98
N LEU A 21 3.79 0.77 10.73
CA LEU A 21 5.16 0.28 10.85
C LEU A 21 5.20 -1.11 11.46
N GLU A 22 4.44 -1.34 12.50
CA GLU A 22 4.35 -2.65 13.15
C GLU A 22 3.81 -3.71 12.18
N THR A 23 2.80 -3.34 11.40
CA THR A 23 2.21 -4.25 10.41
C THR A 23 3.22 -4.61 9.31
N ILE A 24 3.98 -3.63 8.84
CA ILE A 24 5.05 -3.87 7.86
C ILE A 24 6.10 -4.82 8.46
N GLU A 25 6.53 -4.57 9.69
CA GLU A 25 7.49 -5.44 10.36
C GLU A 25 6.99 -6.88 10.46
N ARG A 26 5.72 -7.05 10.79
CA ARG A 26 5.12 -8.38 10.87
C ARG A 26 5.11 -9.07 9.50
N HIS A 27 4.81 -8.34 8.44
CA HIS A 27 4.83 -8.91 7.10
C HIS A 27 6.23 -9.39 6.72
N ILE A 28 7.26 -8.68 7.15
CA ILE A 28 8.63 -9.08 6.87
C ILE A 28 9.02 -10.31 7.70
N THR A 29 8.76 -10.26 9.00
CA THR A 29 9.28 -11.29 9.93
C THR A 29 8.43 -12.54 9.99
N GLU A 30 7.10 -12.41 9.89
CA GLU A 30 6.20 -13.55 10.01
C GLU A 30 5.77 -14.13 8.68
N TYR A 31 5.57 -13.29 7.67
CA TYR A 31 5.08 -13.74 6.38
C TYR A 31 6.17 -13.82 5.31
N GLY A 32 7.36 -13.37 5.62
CA GLY A 32 8.48 -13.45 4.68
C GLY A 32 8.35 -12.55 3.46
N VAL A 33 7.59 -11.45 3.57
CA VAL A 33 7.44 -10.52 2.47
C VAL A 33 8.76 -9.82 2.21
N SER A 34 9.22 -9.85 0.96
CA SER A 34 10.50 -9.29 0.57
C SER A 34 10.42 -8.15 -0.43
N GLU A 35 9.25 -7.91 -1.01
CA GLU A 35 9.08 -6.86 -2.02
C GLU A 35 7.88 -6.01 -1.67
N PHE A 36 8.08 -4.69 -1.62
CA PHE A 36 7.04 -3.73 -1.28
C PHE A 36 6.93 -2.68 -2.37
N VAL A 37 5.71 -2.41 -2.81
CA VAL A 37 5.43 -1.43 -3.85
C VAL A 37 4.41 -0.44 -3.31
N VAL A 38 4.68 0.85 -3.45
CA VAL A 38 3.78 1.92 -2.99
C VAL A 38 3.76 3.06 -4.00
N GLY A 39 2.60 3.72 -4.13
CA GLY A 39 2.49 4.95 -4.89
C GLY A 39 2.93 6.16 -4.07
N ARG A 40 2.54 7.37 -4.53
CA ARG A 40 2.86 8.60 -3.79
C ARG A 40 1.75 9.64 -3.93
N TYR A 41 0.51 9.20 -3.75
CA TYR A 41 -0.66 10.03 -4.04
C TYR A 41 -1.56 10.23 -2.83
N GLY A 42 -1.00 10.74 -1.74
CA GLY A 42 -1.76 11.06 -0.57
C GLY A 42 -0.99 10.78 0.71
N ASN A 43 -1.62 11.05 1.85
CA ASN A 43 -0.91 10.92 3.11
C ASN A 43 -0.65 9.47 3.50
N PHE A 44 -1.54 8.55 3.14
CA PHE A 44 -1.26 7.15 3.43
C PHE A 44 0.04 6.70 2.75
N ASP A 45 0.18 7.01 1.46
CA ASP A 45 1.40 6.65 0.73
C ASP A 45 2.64 7.30 1.34
N ARG A 46 2.51 8.55 1.79
CA ARG A 46 3.61 9.25 2.46
C ARG A 46 4.03 8.51 3.73
N LEU A 47 3.06 8.09 4.54
CA LEU A 47 3.35 7.34 5.76
C LEU A 47 4.00 5.99 5.43
N VAL A 48 3.52 5.32 4.39
CA VAL A 48 4.08 4.04 3.94
C VAL A 48 5.53 4.21 3.52
N ILE A 49 5.83 5.24 2.71
CA ILE A 49 7.21 5.50 2.27
C ILE A 49 8.12 5.70 3.48
N ARG A 50 7.66 6.46 4.46
CA ARG A 50 8.43 6.68 5.68
C ARG A 50 8.65 5.39 6.47
N ALA A 51 7.59 4.60 6.62
CA ALA A 51 7.66 3.34 7.37
C ALA A 51 8.56 2.32 6.67
N LEU A 52 8.43 2.21 5.35
CA LEU A 52 9.29 1.31 4.57
C LEU A 52 10.75 1.72 4.63
N SER A 53 11.01 3.03 4.58
CA SER A 53 12.38 3.54 4.68
C SER A 53 12.99 3.18 6.04
N GLN A 54 12.20 3.27 7.10
CA GLN A 54 12.64 2.86 8.43
C GLN A 54 12.86 1.35 8.50
N ALA A 55 11.94 0.56 7.96
CA ALA A 55 12.06 -0.89 7.96
C ALA A 55 13.28 -1.38 7.17
N LYS A 56 13.63 -0.68 6.11
CA LYS A 56 14.80 -1.04 5.28
C LYS A 56 16.11 -1.01 6.08
N ARG A 57 16.20 -0.15 7.07
CA ARG A 57 17.39 -0.06 7.91
C ARG A 57 17.61 -1.33 8.71
N ALA A 58 16.52 -1.93 9.22
CA ALA A 58 16.58 -3.17 9.98
C ALA A 58 16.56 -4.41 9.09
N HIS A 59 16.05 -4.28 7.87
CA HIS A 59 15.91 -5.37 6.93
C HIS A 59 16.45 -4.96 5.56
N PRO A 60 17.79 -4.86 5.42
CA PRO A 60 18.37 -4.31 4.18
C PRO A 60 18.12 -5.14 2.93
N ASP A 61 17.69 -6.39 3.08
CA ASP A 61 17.44 -7.26 1.94
C ASP A 61 16.08 -7.08 1.29
N ILE A 62 15.16 -6.33 1.90
CA ILE A 62 13.87 -6.09 1.27
C ILE A 62 14.03 -5.14 0.08
N THR A 63 13.15 -5.33 -0.91
CA THR A 63 13.14 -4.48 -2.10
C THR A 63 11.97 -3.49 -2.01
N LEU A 64 12.28 -2.22 -2.19
CA LEU A 64 11.30 -1.14 -2.14
C LEU A 64 11.18 -0.49 -3.52
N MET A 65 9.97 -0.46 -4.05
CA MET A 65 9.71 0.17 -5.34
C MET A 65 8.63 1.23 -5.23
N LEU A 66 8.86 2.35 -5.91
CA LEU A 66 7.89 3.43 -5.98
C LEU A 66 7.15 3.32 -7.31
N MET A 67 5.83 3.10 -7.23
CA MET A 67 5.02 2.97 -8.44
C MET A 67 4.60 4.34 -8.96
N THR A 68 4.79 4.54 -10.25
CA THR A 68 4.26 5.71 -10.93
C THR A 68 3.30 5.25 -12.03
N PRO A 69 2.09 5.84 -12.10
CA PRO A 69 1.14 5.51 -13.16
C PRO A 69 1.42 6.24 -14.47
N TYR A 70 2.34 7.20 -14.44
CA TYR A 70 2.69 8.01 -15.61
C TYR A 70 4.11 7.75 -16.02
N TYR A 71 4.32 7.58 -17.32
CA TYR A 71 5.66 7.38 -17.84
C TYR A 71 6.48 8.66 -17.66
N PRO A 72 7.64 8.59 -17.00
CA PRO A 72 8.44 9.78 -16.68
C PRO A 72 9.31 10.22 -17.85
N VAL A 73 8.68 10.68 -18.95
CA VAL A 73 9.43 11.04 -20.17
C VAL A 73 10.26 12.31 -19.99
N ASN A 74 9.71 13.33 -19.35
CA ASN A 74 10.34 14.64 -19.27
C ASN A 74 10.60 15.12 -17.85
N ARG A 75 10.42 14.27 -16.86
CA ARG A 75 10.62 14.64 -15.46
C ARG A 75 11.40 13.57 -14.74
N LYS A 76 12.43 14.03 -14.06
CA LYS A 76 13.12 13.16 -13.12
C LYS A 76 12.21 12.96 -11.94
N VAL A 77 11.81 11.73 -11.67
CA VAL A 77 11.02 11.41 -10.48
C VAL A 77 11.99 11.21 -9.33
N ASP A 78 11.77 11.95 -8.24
CA ASP A 78 12.60 11.82 -7.06
C ASP A 78 12.31 10.50 -6.36
N LEU A 79 13.28 9.62 -6.37
CA LEU A 79 13.19 8.35 -5.67
C LEU A 79 13.68 8.54 -4.23
N PRO A 80 12.88 8.16 -3.21
CA PRO A 80 13.36 8.23 -1.83
C PRO A 80 14.65 7.43 -1.67
N GLU A 81 15.53 7.91 -0.80
CA GLU A 81 16.87 7.33 -0.65
C GLU A 81 16.87 5.83 -0.40
N ALA A 82 15.94 5.34 0.40
CA ALA A 82 15.88 3.93 0.75
C ALA A 82 15.30 3.05 -0.35
N PHE A 83 14.72 3.64 -1.39
CA PHE A 83 14.03 2.90 -2.43
C PHE A 83 14.98 2.44 -3.53
N ASP A 84 14.73 1.25 -4.04
CA ASP A 84 15.62 0.60 -5.00
C ASP A 84 15.29 0.97 -6.44
N ALA A 85 14.03 1.20 -6.79
CA ALA A 85 13.65 1.47 -8.17
C ALA A 85 12.27 2.11 -8.29
N LEU A 86 12.03 2.69 -9.46
CA LEU A 86 10.70 3.10 -9.87
C LEU A 86 10.05 1.91 -10.58
N PHE A 87 8.74 1.79 -10.43
CA PHE A 87 7.97 0.80 -11.16
C PHE A 87 6.88 1.49 -11.97
N TYR A 88 6.83 1.18 -13.25
CA TYR A 88 5.81 1.69 -14.17
C TYR A 88 5.04 0.49 -14.73
N PRO A 89 3.73 0.36 -14.41
CA PRO A 89 2.98 -0.79 -14.90
C PRO A 89 2.92 -0.83 -16.42
N PRO A 90 2.90 -2.02 -17.02
CA PRO A 90 2.84 -2.12 -18.48
C PRO A 90 1.50 -1.66 -19.03
N ASP A 91 1.49 -1.28 -20.30
CA ASP A 91 0.28 -0.92 -21.05
C ASP A 91 -0.46 0.30 -20.51
N MET A 92 0.28 1.22 -19.91
CA MET A 92 -0.32 2.45 -19.35
C MET A 92 -0.36 3.59 -20.36
N GLU A 93 0.33 3.47 -21.49
CA GLU A 93 0.49 4.56 -22.46
C GLU A 93 -0.84 5.01 -23.08
N THR A 94 -1.78 4.08 -23.24
CA THR A 94 -3.07 4.36 -23.83
C THR A 94 -4.17 4.69 -22.83
N VAL A 95 -3.84 4.64 -21.55
CA VAL A 95 -4.81 4.88 -20.48
C VAL A 95 -4.99 6.38 -20.28
N PRO A 96 -6.23 6.90 -20.33
CA PRO A 96 -6.46 8.32 -20.06
C PRO A 96 -5.91 8.71 -18.69
N LYS A 97 -5.29 9.88 -18.63
CA LYS A 97 -4.60 10.34 -17.41
C LYS A 97 -5.49 10.27 -16.16
N ARG A 98 -6.76 10.60 -16.29
CA ARG A 98 -7.72 10.58 -15.17
C ARG A 98 -7.97 9.18 -14.62
N LEU A 99 -7.68 8.13 -15.39
CA LEU A 99 -7.88 6.74 -15.00
C LEU A 99 -6.58 6.02 -14.67
N ALA A 100 -5.45 6.70 -14.85
CA ALA A 100 -4.14 6.05 -14.73
C ALA A 100 -3.87 5.49 -13.33
N ILE A 101 -4.20 6.25 -12.29
CA ILE A 101 -3.95 5.81 -10.91
C ILE A 101 -4.79 4.57 -10.59
N VAL A 102 -6.07 4.59 -10.94
CA VAL A 102 -6.96 3.46 -10.69
C VAL A 102 -6.47 2.21 -11.42
N ARG A 103 -6.08 2.39 -12.69
CA ARG A 103 -5.61 1.27 -13.50
C ARG A 103 -4.32 0.69 -12.94
N ALA A 104 -3.37 1.54 -12.55
CA ALA A 104 -2.12 1.10 -11.97
C ALA A 104 -2.35 0.36 -10.65
N ASN A 105 -3.25 0.87 -9.82
CA ASN A 105 -3.58 0.23 -8.54
C ASN A 105 -4.20 -1.16 -8.76
N ARG A 106 -5.08 -1.29 -9.74
CA ARG A 106 -5.67 -2.60 -10.05
C ARG A 106 -4.61 -3.59 -10.52
N TYR A 107 -3.69 -3.13 -11.34
CA TYR A 107 -2.59 -3.96 -11.80
C TYR A 107 -1.80 -4.51 -10.61
N MET A 108 -1.49 -3.64 -9.65
CA MET A 108 -0.73 -4.06 -8.47
C MET A 108 -1.51 -5.03 -7.60
N VAL A 109 -2.80 -4.80 -7.39
CA VAL A 109 -3.63 -5.71 -6.61
C VAL A 109 -3.67 -7.11 -7.26
N GLU A 110 -3.73 -7.16 -8.58
CA GLU A 110 -3.79 -8.43 -9.29
C GLU A 110 -2.50 -9.24 -9.19
N ARG A 111 -1.39 -8.59 -8.86
CA ARG A 111 -0.08 -9.24 -8.81
C ARG A 111 0.53 -9.34 -7.43
N SER A 112 -0.11 -8.80 -6.43
CA SER A 112 0.43 -8.80 -5.07
C SER A 112 -0.10 -9.98 -4.27
N ASP A 113 0.71 -10.47 -3.36
CA ASP A 113 0.31 -11.53 -2.45
C ASP A 113 -0.30 -10.98 -1.18
N PHE A 114 0.08 -9.75 -0.80
CA PHE A 114 -0.37 -9.07 0.40
C PHE A 114 -0.80 -7.66 0.08
N LEU A 115 -1.81 -7.18 0.81
CA LEU A 115 -2.31 -5.83 0.69
C LEU A 115 -2.49 -5.25 2.09
N ILE A 116 -1.81 -4.13 2.36
CA ILE A 116 -1.99 -3.39 3.61
C ILE A 116 -2.76 -2.13 3.26
N ALA A 117 -3.87 -1.90 3.94
CA ALA A 117 -4.79 -0.83 3.58
C ALA A 117 -5.19 0.00 4.80
N TYR A 118 -5.60 1.23 4.55
CA TYR A 118 -6.33 2.04 5.51
C TYR A 118 -7.56 2.60 4.82
N VAL A 119 -8.68 1.91 4.96
CA VAL A 119 -9.92 2.25 4.25
C VAL A 119 -11.07 2.30 5.24
N ARG A 120 -11.56 3.51 5.52
CA ARG A 120 -12.69 3.74 6.42
C ARG A 120 -13.96 4.16 5.67
N HIS A 121 -13.81 4.96 4.63
CA HIS A 121 -14.95 5.55 3.94
C HIS A 121 -15.61 4.55 3.00
N PRO A 122 -16.92 4.32 3.15
CA PRO A 122 -17.61 3.29 2.34
C PRO A 122 -17.78 3.66 0.87
N ALA A 123 -17.68 4.93 0.52
CA ALA A 123 -17.90 5.40 -0.84
C ALA A 123 -16.64 6.01 -1.46
N SER A 124 -15.47 5.42 -1.21
CA SER A 124 -14.21 5.95 -1.72
C SER A 124 -13.64 5.04 -2.80
N ASN A 125 -12.74 5.61 -3.60
CA ASN A 125 -11.98 4.82 -4.59
C ASN A 125 -11.15 3.74 -3.92
N ALA A 126 -10.63 4.04 -2.73
CA ALA A 126 -9.88 3.05 -1.95
C ALA A 126 -10.77 1.88 -1.55
N ARG A 127 -12.03 2.15 -1.18
CA ARG A 127 -12.99 1.08 -0.84
C ARG A 127 -13.27 0.20 -2.06
N GLU A 128 -13.49 0.79 -3.21
CA GLU A 128 -13.72 0.03 -4.43
C GLU A 128 -12.55 -0.91 -4.74
N LEU A 129 -11.33 -0.40 -4.58
CA LEU A 129 -10.14 -1.19 -4.83
C LEU A 129 -9.99 -2.33 -3.80
N LEU A 130 -10.31 -2.05 -2.54
CA LEU A 130 -10.27 -3.05 -1.49
C LEU A 130 -11.27 -4.18 -1.78
N GLU A 131 -12.48 -3.82 -2.20
CA GLU A 131 -13.50 -4.80 -2.57
C GLU A 131 -13.09 -5.60 -3.79
N TYR A 132 -12.48 -4.93 -4.76
CA TYR A 132 -11.95 -5.61 -5.94
C TYR A 132 -10.93 -6.68 -5.54
N ALA A 133 -10.05 -6.37 -4.61
CA ALA A 133 -9.05 -7.33 -4.12
C ALA A 133 -9.69 -8.51 -3.42
N GLY A 134 -10.77 -8.27 -2.66
CA GLY A 134 -11.42 -9.31 -1.87
C GLY A 134 -12.42 -10.17 -2.61
N THR A 135 -12.96 -9.71 -3.74
CA THR A 135 -14.05 -10.39 -4.44
C THR A 135 -13.76 -10.75 -5.88
N GLY A 136 -12.69 -10.20 -6.46
CA GLY A 136 -12.35 -10.45 -7.86
C GLY A 136 -11.50 -11.68 -8.07
N LYS A 137 -10.64 -11.63 -9.09
CA LYS A 137 -9.76 -12.74 -9.47
C LYS A 137 -8.80 -13.16 -8.34
N ARG A 138 -8.57 -12.27 -7.38
CA ARG A 138 -7.66 -12.53 -6.27
C ARG A 138 -8.37 -13.01 -5.02
N LYS A 139 -9.67 -13.26 -5.09
CA LYS A 139 -10.42 -13.75 -3.94
C LYS A 139 -9.76 -14.99 -3.34
N GLY A 140 -9.44 -14.92 -2.05
CA GLY A 140 -8.78 -16.00 -1.34
C GLY A 140 -7.31 -16.21 -1.66
N LYS A 141 -6.74 -15.39 -2.56
CA LYS A 141 -5.33 -15.51 -2.96
C LYS A 141 -4.48 -14.35 -2.50
N ILE A 142 -5.10 -13.28 -2.05
CA ILE A 142 -4.40 -12.12 -1.52
C ILE A 142 -4.77 -11.95 -0.05
N HIS A 143 -3.76 -11.77 0.78
CA HIS A 143 -3.97 -11.54 2.21
C HIS A 143 -4.11 -10.05 2.46
N ILE A 144 -5.27 -9.63 2.97
CA ILE A 144 -5.62 -8.23 3.17
C ILE A 144 -5.62 -7.88 4.65
N THR A 145 -4.91 -6.81 5.01
CA THR A 145 -4.93 -6.24 6.35
C THR A 145 -5.41 -4.80 6.24
N ASN A 146 -6.59 -4.51 6.81
CA ASN A 146 -7.12 -3.15 6.81
C ASN A 146 -6.91 -2.53 8.20
N LEU A 147 -5.96 -1.60 8.29
CA LEU A 147 -5.59 -0.96 9.55
C LEU A 147 -6.73 -0.16 10.18
N ALA A 148 -7.65 0.33 9.35
CA ALA A 148 -8.80 1.09 9.85
C ALA A 148 -9.72 0.20 10.69
N GLU A 149 -9.88 -1.04 10.32
CA GLU A 149 -10.70 -1.97 11.08
C GLU A 149 -10.07 -2.31 12.41
N GLU A 150 -8.76 -2.56 12.42
CA GLU A 150 -8.04 -2.83 13.66
C GLU A 150 -8.13 -1.66 14.63
N GLN A 151 -7.99 -0.44 14.11
CA GLN A 151 -8.05 0.75 14.95
C GLN A 151 -9.44 1.00 15.52
N ILE A 152 -10.49 0.65 14.78
CA ILE A 152 -11.85 0.80 15.27
C ILE A 152 -12.13 -0.22 16.35
N SER A 153 -11.65 -1.43 16.23
CA SER A 153 -11.91 -2.48 17.19
C SER A 153 -11.20 -2.26 18.52
N LEU A 154 -9.97 -1.71 18.51
CA LEU A 154 -9.20 -1.49 19.73
C LEU A 154 -9.88 -0.52 20.71
N PRO A 155 -10.30 0.68 20.29
CA PRO A 155 -11.01 1.59 21.20
C PRO A 155 -12.30 0.97 21.74
N LYS A 156 -12.99 0.22 20.91
CA LYS A 156 -14.23 -0.43 21.32
C LYS A 156 -14.02 -1.42 22.44
N LYS A 157 -12.95 -2.20 22.34
CA LYS A 157 -12.59 -3.15 23.40
C LYS A 157 -12.23 -2.44 24.69
N THR A 158 -11.54 -1.32 24.59
CA THR A 158 -11.18 -0.53 25.76
C THR A 158 -12.41 -0.01 26.46
N ASP A 159 -13.38 0.46 25.70
CA ASP A 159 -14.62 0.97 26.26
C ASP A 159 -15.39 -0.14 26.98
N ASP A 160 -15.37 -1.33 26.44
CA ASP A 160 -16.08 -2.47 27.04
C ASP A 160 -15.50 -2.89 28.37
N VAL A 161 -14.23 -2.61 28.58
CA VAL A 161 -13.52 -2.97 29.83
C VAL A 161 -13.91 -2.03 30.96
N ILE A 162 -14.34 -0.85 30.63
CA ILE A 162 -14.72 0.15 31.61
C ILE A 162 -16.18 -0.04 32.05
#